data_170d4535921079077db7cc171738271d
#
_entry.id   170d4535921079077db7cc171738271d
#
_cell.length_a   1.000
_cell.length_b   1.000
_cell.length_c   1.000
_cell.angle_alpha   90.00
_cell.angle_beta   90.00
_cell.angle_gamma   90.00
#
_symmetry.space_group_name_H-M   'P 1'
#
loop_
_entity.id
_entity.type
_entity.pdbx_description
1 polymer ?
#
loop_
_entity_poly.entity_id
_entity_poly.type
_entity_poly.pdbx_seq_one_letter_code
_entity_poly.pdbx_strand_id
1 'polypeptide(L)'
;MNKFLNILKEIALYIWQLPQNILGLILLAIYRPETKFVAMNGNFVYFASRMGGGISLGKYSIISSFYYRDDMIEPLATAVAKHEALGHGTQSRYLGPLYLPVVGLSSIIWAGLYGAVIPYTKNGYYKFWTEKWADKLGGVVR
;
A
#
# COMPACT_ATOMS: atom_id res chain seq x y z
N MET A 1 -22.27 15.57 1.62
CA MET A 1 -21.08 16.32 2.09
C MET A 1 -20.67 17.29 1.00
N ASN A 2 -20.43 18.56 1.30
CA ASN A 2 -20.09 19.58 0.31
C ASN A 2 -18.75 19.26 -0.40
N LYS A 3 -18.69 19.39 -1.75
CA LYS A 3 -17.50 19.14 -2.57
C LYS A 3 -16.26 19.90 -2.05
N PHE A 4 -16.46 21.12 -1.58
CA PHE A 4 -15.39 21.94 -0.99
C PHE A 4 -14.80 21.31 0.29
N LEU A 5 -15.64 20.82 1.20
CA LEU A 5 -15.19 20.16 2.42
C LEU A 5 -14.41 18.86 2.14
N ASN A 6 -14.81 18.12 1.09
CA ASN A 6 -14.06 16.95 0.66
C ASN A 6 -12.67 17.30 0.15
N ILE A 7 -12.54 18.37 -0.63
CA ILE A 7 -11.24 18.84 -1.13
C ILE A 7 -10.35 19.24 0.05
N LEU A 8 -10.86 20.03 0.98
CA LEU A 8 -10.11 20.43 2.17
C LEU A 8 -9.64 19.22 3.00
N LYS A 9 -10.52 18.24 3.19
CA LYS A 9 -10.17 16.99 3.87
C LYS A 9 -9.05 16.24 3.17
N GLU A 10 -9.10 16.12 1.85
CA GLU A 10 -8.06 15.42 1.09
C GLU A 10 -6.72 16.16 1.12
N ILE A 11 -6.73 17.49 1.08
CA ILE A 11 -5.53 18.32 1.26
C ILE A 11 -4.95 18.13 2.66
N ALA A 12 -5.76 18.20 3.70
CA ALA A 12 -5.32 17.98 5.08
C ALA A 12 -4.72 16.58 5.27
N LEU A 13 -5.35 15.53 4.71
CA LEU A 13 -4.84 14.18 4.73
C LEU A 13 -3.54 14.02 3.94
N TYR A 14 -3.37 14.77 2.85
CA TYR A 14 -2.13 14.76 2.08
C TYR A 14 -0.96 15.36 2.89
N ILE A 15 -1.22 16.48 3.57
CA ILE A 15 -0.24 17.13 4.46
C ILE A 15 0.06 16.24 5.66
N TRP A 16 -0.96 15.63 6.28
CA TRP A 16 -0.81 14.70 7.40
C TRP A 16 0.08 13.50 7.07
N GLN A 17 0.05 13.05 5.82
CA GLN A 17 0.83 11.93 5.30
C GLN A 17 2.05 12.40 4.50
N LEU A 18 2.51 13.65 4.65
CA LEU A 18 3.54 14.25 3.78
C LEU A 18 4.84 13.44 3.69
N PRO A 19 5.45 12.95 4.80
CA PRO A 19 6.70 12.20 4.71
C PRO A 19 6.59 10.96 3.81
N GLN A 20 5.54 10.15 4.00
CA GLN A 20 5.34 8.96 3.18
C GLN A 20 4.87 9.31 1.76
N ASN A 21 4.16 10.39 1.56
CA ASN A 21 3.79 10.85 0.21
C ASN A 21 5.03 11.22 -0.61
N ILE A 22 6.00 11.91 0.00
CA ILE A 22 7.27 12.25 -0.65
C ILE A 22 8.03 10.97 -1.03
N LEU A 23 8.15 10.01 -0.10
CA LEU A 23 8.80 8.73 -0.39
C LEU A 23 8.05 7.94 -1.47
N GLY A 24 6.73 7.96 -1.47
CA GLY A 24 5.91 7.34 -2.51
C GLY A 24 6.19 7.92 -3.90
N LEU A 25 6.29 9.25 -4.01
CA LEU A 25 6.66 9.91 -5.26
C LEU A 25 8.08 9.55 -5.73
N ILE A 26 9.03 9.46 -4.81
CA ILE A 26 10.40 9.02 -5.12
C ILE A 26 10.39 7.60 -5.67
N LEU A 27 9.65 6.68 -5.02
CA LEU A 27 9.54 5.30 -5.49
C LEU A 27 8.83 5.20 -6.84
N LEU A 28 7.83 6.02 -7.11
CA LEU A 28 7.21 6.10 -8.44
C LEU A 28 8.23 6.48 -9.52
N ALA A 29 9.13 7.41 -9.23
CA ALA A 29 10.19 7.80 -10.16
C ALA A 29 11.22 6.67 -10.38
N ILE A 30 11.50 5.87 -9.34
CA ILE A 30 12.44 4.75 -9.41
C ILE A 30 11.83 3.56 -10.16
N TYR A 31 10.63 3.13 -9.76
CA TYR A 31 9.98 1.93 -10.31
C TYR A 31 9.35 2.16 -11.67
N ARG A 32 8.99 3.40 -12.02
CA ARG A 32 8.42 3.79 -13.32
C ARG A 32 7.27 2.87 -13.72
N PRO A 33 6.14 2.89 -12.99
CA PRO A 33 5.04 1.98 -13.25
C PRO A 33 4.49 2.17 -14.67
N GLU A 34 4.13 1.07 -15.30
CA GLU A 34 3.58 1.01 -16.64
C GLU A 34 2.07 1.29 -16.64
N THR A 35 1.40 0.93 -15.56
CA THR A 35 -0.05 1.04 -15.45
C THR A 35 -0.44 1.83 -14.21
N LYS A 36 -1.31 2.81 -14.41
CA LYS A 36 -1.87 3.66 -13.36
C LYS A 36 -3.35 3.44 -13.26
N PHE A 37 -3.84 3.20 -12.06
CA PHE A 37 -5.26 3.11 -11.77
C PHE A 37 -5.74 4.17 -10.83
N VAL A 38 -7.04 4.40 -10.91
CA VAL A 38 -7.76 5.38 -10.10
C VAL A 38 -7.80 4.94 -8.64
N ALA A 39 -7.90 5.92 -7.78
CA ALA A 39 -7.92 5.81 -6.34
C ALA A 39 -8.89 4.76 -5.79
N MET A 40 -8.36 3.80 -5.06
CA MET A 40 -9.10 3.02 -4.08
C MET A 40 -9.12 3.81 -2.77
N ASN A 41 -10.30 4.18 -2.31
CA ASN A 41 -10.47 4.93 -1.04
C ASN A 41 -9.54 6.16 -0.94
N GLY A 42 -9.38 6.91 -2.05
CA GLY A 42 -8.52 8.08 -2.14
C GLY A 42 -7.02 7.80 -2.27
N ASN A 43 -6.60 6.54 -2.45
CA ASN A 43 -5.23 6.16 -2.77
C ASN A 43 -5.09 5.81 -4.25
N PHE A 44 -3.94 6.12 -4.82
CA PHE A 44 -3.61 5.76 -6.19
C PHE A 44 -2.88 4.42 -6.22
N VAL A 45 -3.26 3.55 -7.13
CA VAL A 45 -2.66 2.24 -7.32
C VAL A 45 -1.90 2.21 -8.64
N TYR A 46 -0.65 1.78 -8.57
CA TYR A 46 0.26 1.66 -9.71
C TYR A 46 0.80 0.25 -9.80
N PHE A 47 0.93 -0.27 -11.01
CA PHE A 47 1.54 -1.56 -11.26
C PHE A 47 2.87 -1.37 -12.01
N ALA A 48 3.93 -1.99 -11.48
CA ALA A 48 5.29 -1.85 -11.98
C ALA A 48 5.95 -3.22 -12.15
N SER A 49 6.52 -3.49 -13.33
CA SER A 49 7.21 -4.74 -13.65
C SER A 49 8.51 -4.91 -12.85
N ARG A 50 9.12 -3.80 -12.46
CA ARG A 50 10.34 -3.78 -11.64
C ARG A 50 10.10 -4.02 -10.16
N MET A 51 8.85 -4.08 -9.72
CA MET A 51 8.46 -4.33 -8.34
C MET A 51 8.26 -5.83 -8.11
N GLY A 52 8.87 -6.38 -7.06
CA GLY A 52 8.72 -7.81 -6.72
C GLY A 52 7.52 -8.13 -5.82
N GLY A 53 6.93 -7.13 -5.18
CA GLY A 53 5.82 -7.28 -4.25
C GLY A 53 4.88 -6.09 -4.29
N GLY A 54 4.49 -5.58 -3.12
CA GLY A 54 3.73 -4.35 -2.97
C GLY A 54 4.34 -3.45 -1.91
N ILE A 55 4.14 -2.16 -2.04
CA ILE A 55 4.48 -1.15 -1.03
C ILE A 55 3.49 0.00 -1.09
N SER A 56 3.09 0.48 0.07
CA SER A 56 2.17 1.61 0.19
C SER A 56 2.75 2.70 1.06
N LEU A 57 2.84 3.88 0.49
CA LEU A 57 3.40 5.07 1.12
C LEU A 57 2.43 6.25 0.94
N GLY A 58 1.69 6.53 1.99
CA GLY A 58 0.68 7.58 1.97
C GLY A 58 -0.44 7.29 0.97
N LYS A 59 -0.58 8.12 -0.04
CA LYS A 59 -1.57 7.98 -1.12
C LYS A 59 -1.13 7.08 -2.27
N TYR A 60 0.10 6.58 -2.26
CA TYR A 60 0.68 5.85 -3.39
C TYR A 60 0.93 4.40 -3.00
N SER A 61 0.28 3.49 -3.70
CA SER A 61 0.51 2.05 -3.61
C SER A 61 1.13 1.57 -4.92
N ILE A 62 2.31 0.98 -4.86
CA ILE A 62 3.03 0.42 -6.00
C ILE A 62 3.05 -1.09 -5.83
N ILE A 63 2.54 -1.80 -6.82
CA ILE A 63 2.33 -3.25 -6.79
C ILE A 63 3.03 -3.88 -7.98
N SER A 64 3.58 -5.07 -7.82
CA SER A 64 4.15 -5.83 -8.93
C SER A 64 3.13 -6.06 -10.03
N SER A 65 3.53 -5.82 -11.29
CA SER A 65 2.73 -6.13 -12.48
C SER A 65 2.38 -7.62 -12.58
N PHE A 66 3.08 -8.50 -11.84
CA PHE A 66 2.71 -9.91 -11.72
C PHE A 66 1.27 -10.11 -11.21
N TYR A 67 0.77 -9.19 -10.39
CA TYR A 67 -0.60 -9.23 -9.85
C TYR A 67 -1.62 -8.52 -10.73
N TYR A 68 -1.18 -7.95 -11.86
CA TYR A 68 -2.04 -7.35 -12.86
C TYR A 68 -2.18 -8.26 -14.04
N ARG A 69 -3.42 -8.47 -14.48
CA ARG A 69 -3.73 -9.24 -15.70
C ARG A 69 -4.77 -8.46 -16.49
N ASP A 70 -4.54 -8.30 -17.77
CA ASP A 70 -5.43 -7.56 -18.67
C ASP A 70 -6.83 -8.20 -18.82
N ASP A 71 -6.92 -9.51 -18.52
CA ASP A 71 -8.18 -10.25 -18.52
C ASP A 71 -8.99 -10.13 -17.22
N MET A 72 -8.47 -9.44 -16.22
CA MET A 72 -9.18 -9.21 -14.96
C MET A 72 -10.25 -8.15 -15.11
N ILE A 73 -11.49 -8.50 -14.76
CA ILE A 73 -12.64 -7.58 -14.77
C ILE A 73 -12.42 -6.46 -13.75
N GLU A 74 -11.84 -6.78 -12.61
CA GLU A 74 -11.59 -5.85 -11.51
C GLU A 74 -10.17 -6.04 -10.93
N PRO A 75 -9.12 -5.55 -11.60
CA PRO A 75 -7.74 -5.74 -11.12
C PRO A 75 -7.52 -5.13 -9.73
N LEU A 76 -8.26 -4.08 -9.37
CA LEU A 76 -8.18 -3.45 -8.05
C LEU A 76 -8.90 -4.26 -6.95
N ALA A 77 -9.72 -5.25 -7.30
CA ALA A 77 -10.37 -6.13 -6.33
C ALA A 77 -9.46 -7.26 -5.82
N THR A 78 -8.25 -7.39 -6.34
CA THR A 78 -7.30 -8.42 -5.88
C THR A 78 -6.95 -8.26 -4.40
N ALA A 79 -6.66 -9.38 -3.75
CA ALA A 79 -6.24 -9.37 -2.35
C ALA A 79 -5.02 -8.47 -2.11
N VAL A 80 -4.07 -8.45 -3.04
CA VAL A 80 -2.86 -7.61 -2.95
C VAL A 80 -3.22 -6.13 -3.05
N ALA A 81 -4.05 -5.72 -4.01
CA ALA A 81 -4.46 -4.33 -4.16
C ALA A 81 -5.25 -3.83 -2.95
N LYS A 82 -6.15 -4.66 -2.40
CA LYS A 82 -6.88 -4.34 -1.17
C LYS A 82 -5.96 -4.23 0.04
N HIS A 83 -5.04 -5.17 0.20
CA HIS A 83 -4.04 -5.15 1.27
C HIS A 83 -3.21 -3.87 1.22
N GLU A 84 -2.68 -3.51 0.07
CA GLU A 84 -1.84 -2.33 -0.10
C GLU A 84 -2.67 -1.04 0.01
N ALA A 85 -3.62 -0.82 -0.88
CA ALA A 85 -4.30 0.47 -0.98
C ALA A 85 -5.30 0.72 0.15
N LEU A 86 -6.08 -0.29 0.55
CA LEU A 86 -7.03 -0.16 1.65
C LEU A 86 -6.39 -0.46 3.00
N GLY A 87 -5.55 -1.49 3.10
CA GLY A 87 -4.88 -1.88 4.33
C GLY A 87 -3.83 -0.86 4.76
N HIS A 88 -2.67 -0.88 4.14
CA HIS A 88 -1.56 0.03 4.47
C HIS A 88 -1.91 1.50 4.21
N GLY A 89 -2.69 1.81 3.17
CA GLY A 89 -3.18 3.16 2.94
C GLY A 89 -4.03 3.69 4.10
N THR A 90 -4.86 2.87 4.71
CA THR A 90 -5.67 3.26 5.90
C THR A 90 -4.81 3.39 7.14
N GLN A 91 -3.83 2.49 7.36
CA GLN A 91 -2.85 2.64 8.44
C GLN A 91 -2.10 3.98 8.33
N SER A 92 -1.67 4.35 7.13
CA SER A 92 -1.01 5.63 6.85
C SER A 92 -1.90 6.83 7.19
N ARG A 93 -3.19 6.76 6.86
CA ARG A 93 -4.16 7.81 7.23
C ARG A 93 -4.34 7.95 8.74
N TYR A 94 -4.36 6.85 9.48
CA TYR A 94 -4.52 6.87 10.94
C TYR A 94 -3.26 7.37 11.64
N LEU A 95 -2.09 6.92 11.22
CA LEU A 95 -0.83 7.19 11.91
C LEU A 95 -0.14 8.47 11.44
N GLY A 96 -0.48 8.98 10.23
CA GLY A 96 0.22 10.15 9.68
C GLY A 96 1.73 9.95 9.67
N PRO A 97 2.53 10.92 10.16
CA PRO A 97 4.00 10.80 10.15
C PRO A 97 4.54 9.60 10.93
N LEU A 98 3.78 9.06 11.89
CA LEU A 98 4.16 7.88 12.66
C LEU A 98 4.06 6.57 11.86
N TYR A 99 3.41 6.60 10.69
CA TYR A 99 3.31 5.42 9.83
C TYR A 99 4.69 4.85 9.48
N LEU A 100 5.64 5.71 9.10
CA LEU A 100 6.97 5.27 8.69
C LEU A 100 7.72 4.53 9.79
N PRO A 101 7.88 5.06 11.03
CA PRO A 101 8.58 4.36 12.09
C PRO A 101 7.80 3.16 12.63
N VAL A 102 6.47 3.23 12.70
CA VAL A 102 5.65 2.18 13.34
C VAL A 102 5.34 1.03 12.38
N VAL A 103 4.81 1.33 11.21
CA VAL A 103 4.42 0.31 10.22
C VAL A 103 5.51 0.09 9.18
N GLY A 104 5.98 1.16 8.55
CA GLY A 104 6.92 1.08 7.44
C GLY A 104 8.22 0.37 7.83
N LEU A 105 8.87 0.81 8.88
CA LEU A 105 10.12 0.20 9.36
C LEU A 105 9.90 -1.24 9.82
N SER A 106 8.83 -1.49 10.58
CA SER A 106 8.50 -2.84 11.06
C SER A 106 8.23 -3.81 9.90
N SER A 107 7.48 -3.39 8.88
CA SER A 107 7.19 -4.21 7.69
C SER A 107 8.43 -4.45 6.83
N ILE A 108 9.31 -3.45 6.68
CA ILE A 108 10.57 -3.62 5.93
C ILE A 108 11.50 -4.62 6.65
N ILE A 109 11.68 -4.49 7.96
CA ILE A 109 12.49 -5.43 8.75
C ILE A 109 11.89 -6.84 8.64
N TRP A 110 10.58 -6.96 8.79
CA TRP A 110 9.90 -8.25 8.64
C TRP A 110 10.08 -8.86 7.25
N ALA A 111 9.91 -8.07 6.19
CA ALA A 111 10.11 -8.52 4.83
C ALA A 111 11.56 -8.99 4.57
N GLY A 112 12.55 -8.30 5.14
CA GLY A 112 13.96 -8.69 5.04
C GLY A 112 14.30 -9.96 5.81
N LEU A 113 13.65 -10.20 6.95
CA LEU A 113 13.88 -11.40 7.78
C LEU A 113 13.08 -12.61 7.27
N TYR A 114 11.91 -12.37 6.71
CA TYR A 114 11.04 -13.45 6.25
C TYR A 114 11.60 -14.09 4.97
N GLY A 115 11.77 -15.39 5.01
CA GLY A 115 12.44 -16.15 3.94
C GLY A 115 13.97 -16.19 4.06
N ALA A 116 14.61 -15.20 4.71
CA ALA A 116 16.06 -15.24 4.99
C ALA A 116 16.36 -16.04 6.27
N VAL A 117 15.56 -15.85 7.31
CA VAL A 117 15.75 -16.47 8.64
C VAL A 117 14.54 -17.34 9.02
N ILE A 118 13.34 -16.93 8.65
CA ILE A 118 12.10 -17.61 8.96
C ILE A 118 11.71 -18.52 7.78
N PRO A 119 11.48 -19.81 7.98
CA PRO A 119 11.07 -20.71 6.92
C PRO A 119 9.80 -20.21 6.23
N TYR A 120 9.83 -20.19 4.90
CA TYR A 120 8.70 -19.75 4.10
C TYR A 120 7.49 -20.66 4.30
N THR A 121 6.36 -20.10 4.64
CA THR A 121 5.07 -20.77 4.68
C THR A 121 4.02 -19.96 3.95
N LYS A 122 3.09 -20.65 3.27
CA LYS A 122 1.96 -19.96 2.60
C LYS A 122 1.25 -19.07 3.63
N ASN A 123 1.06 -17.82 3.30
CA ASN A 123 0.43 -16.81 4.16
C ASN A 123 1.17 -16.52 5.49
N GLY A 124 2.32 -17.13 5.78
CA GLY A 124 3.07 -16.89 7.01
C GLY A 124 3.55 -15.45 7.14
N TYR A 125 3.92 -14.82 6.02
CA TYR A 125 4.28 -13.40 5.96
C TYR A 125 3.20 -12.51 6.57
N TYR A 126 1.94 -12.75 6.24
CA TYR A 126 0.79 -11.95 6.64
C TYR A 126 0.31 -12.20 8.09
N LYS A 127 1.00 -13.09 8.83
CA LYS A 127 0.75 -13.28 10.28
C LYS A 127 1.43 -12.22 11.13
N PHE A 128 2.38 -11.46 10.59
CA PHE A 128 3.00 -10.33 11.28
C PHE A 128 1.96 -9.26 11.59
N TRP A 129 2.10 -8.59 12.70
CA TRP A 129 1.04 -7.70 13.22
C TRP A 129 0.67 -6.56 12.28
N THR A 130 1.65 -5.94 11.58
CA THR A 130 1.39 -4.86 10.61
C THR A 130 0.62 -5.37 9.41
N GLU A 131 1.01 -6.53 8.90
CA GLU A 131 0.42 -7.18 7.72
C GLU A 131 -0.99 -7.70 8.04
N LYS A 132 -1.15 -8.34 9.22
CA LYS A 132 -2.46 -8.80 9.70
C LYS A 132 -3.42 -7.64 9.92
N TRP A 133 -2.93 -6.52 10.42
CA TRP A 133 -3.74 -5.32 10.56
C TRP A 133 -4.12 -4.72 9.20
N ALA A 134 -3.19 -4.70 8.23
CA ALA A 134 -3.48 -4.27 6.87
C ALA A 134 -4.53 -5.17 6.20
N ASP A 135 -4.42 -6.50 6.30
CA ASP A 135 -5.44 -7.44 5.81
C ASP A 135 -6.82 -7.14 6.40
N LYS A 136 -6.89 -6.94 7.71
CA LYS A 136 -8.16 -6.59 8.39
C LYS A 136 -8.76 -5.29 7.85
N LEU A 137 -7.96 -4.25 7.68
CA LEU A 137 -8.42 -2.96 7.16
C LEU A 137 -8.78 -3.03 5.68
N GLY A 138 -8.08 -3.87 4.91
CA GLY A 138 -8.33 -4.11 3.50
C GLY A 138 -9.51 -5.06 3.21
N GLY A 139 -10.05 -5.71 4.24
CA GLY A 139 -11.08 -6.73 4.06
C GLY A 139 -10.56 -7.98 3.35
N VAL A 140 -9.27 -8.33 3.56
CA VAL A 140 -8.61 -9.48 2.94
C VAL A 140 -8.70 -10.69 3.87
N VAL A 141 -9.17 -11.80 3.33
CA VAL A 141 -9.19 -13.12 3.98
C VAL A 141 -8.15 -14.01 3.30
N ARG A 142 -7.27 -14.65 4.10
CA ARG A 142 -6.21 -15.55 3.60
C ARG A 142 -6.31 -16.93 4.21
#